data_1f4c0b21ec5c99ef4cb70896a78fcf52
#
_entry.id   1f4c0b21ec5c99ef4cb70896a78fcf52
#
_cell.length_a   1.000
_cell.length_b   1.000
_cell.length_c   1.000
_cell.angle_alpha   90.00
_cell.angle_beta   90.00
_cell.angle_gamma   90.00
#
_symmetry.space_group_name_H-M   'P 1'
#
loop_
_entity.id
_entity.type
_entity.pdbx_description
1 polymer ?
#
loop_
_entity_poly.entity_id
_entity_poly.type
_entity_poly.pdbx_seq_one_letter_code
_entity_poly.pdbx_strand_id
1 'polypeptide(L)'
;MVLMKNAQKQQIYDSKIGIENYSTDFKGIGGRIKYRYQDFKVEEMISPEIFSNISEKPTIHNKYPIFKLTKEGIDTIHALQKIRNQLGWNAHYLGLKDKQAQTIQYISPKSLRREIPQKIQITPKISLDFCGYYKERLRRKNLVGNRFNIRISGVESNLERTKKTIIELKNSINDSRLPNFYGHQRFGSNKPNNHLIGRAIVKRQFKEAVLFILGHIEMNNKISLSKEDIRDSTNYPSIIKKLNQNQDTEKRVLKSLINHPNNWILALRTIPIAIRRLFINAYQAFIFNRVMSKAVDNNFNLLEVGIGDIYGIVNEDRNISDIRRAKSKMVSSNSKKILPLVQLVGYTFREGIGRFDQITQNILEEEEISQKLFYNNQMSELSMEGGFRTPPLLINDLEIQTDMNDKSIIFLQFTLQKGSYATILLRELIKPSDPIVAGF
;
A
#
# COMPACT_ATOMS: atom_id res chain seq x y z
N MET A 1 -22.39 7.67 -24.79
CA MET A 1 -22.13 8.90 -24.01
C MET A 1 -21.92 8.64 -22.52
N VAL A 2 -22.75 7.87 -21.81
CA VAL A 2 -22.55 7.52 -20.38
C VAL A 2 -21.28 6.67 -20.17
N LEU A 3 -21.00 5.68 -21.03
CA LEU A 3 -19.80 4.84 -20.95
C LEU A 3 -18.49 5.61 -21.15
N MET A 4 -18.45 6.61 -22.04
CA MET A 4 -17.28 7.47 -22.22
C MET A 4 -17.03 8.40 -21.00
N LYS A 5 -18.09 8.93 -20.36
CA LYS A 5 -17.95 9.72 -19.12
C LYS A 5 -17.40 8.90 -17.95
N ASN A 6 -17.68 7.61 -17.91
CA ASN A 6 -17.25 6.73 -16.83
C ASN A 6 -15.79 6.26 -17.00
N ALA A 7 -15.35 5.99 -18.23
CA ALA A 7 -13.93 5.73 -18.51
C ALA A 7 -13.06 6.95 -18.17
N GLN A 8 -13.56 8.17 -18.43
CA GLN A 8 -12.89 9.41 -18.02
C GLN A 8 -12.75 9.55 -16.49
N LYS A 9 -13.73 9.13 -15.67
CA LYS A 9 -13.64 9.22 -14.21
C LYS A 9 -12.56 8.30 -13.63
N GLN A 10 -12.45 7.06 -14.10
CA GLN A 10 -11.40 6.14 -13.68
C GLN A 10 -10.02 6.69 -14.04
N GLN A 11 -9.84 7.14 -15.25
CA GLN A 11 -8.58 7.71 -15.72
C GLN A 11 -8.18 8.94 -14.91
N ILE A 12 -9.12 9.82 -14.56
CA ILE A 12 -8.88 10.98 -13.69
C ILE A 12 -8.50 10.55 -12.27
N TYR A 13 -9.08 9.48 -11.73
CA TYR A 13 -8.78 8.99 -10.38
C TYR A 13 -7.40 8.35 -10.32
N ASP A 14 -7.06 7.52 -11.29
CA ASP A 14 -5.79 6.82 -11.39
C ASP A 14 -4.63 7.77 -11.73
N SER A 15 -4.83 8.72 -12.65
CA SER A 15 -3.80 9.69 -13.04
C SER A 15 -3.35 10.57 -11.87
N LYS A 16 -4.24 10.86 -10.90
CA LYS A 16 -3.87 11.58 -9.67
C LYS A 16 -2.79 10.87 -8.85
N ILE A 17 -2.64 9.57 -9.01
CA ILE A 17 -1.63 8.77 -8.30
C ILE A 17 -0.53 8.24 -9.22
N GLY A 18 -0.44 8.78 -10.44
CA GLY A 18 0.59 8.45 -11.42
C GLY A 18 0.34 7.16 -12.21
N ILE A 19 -0.89 6.62 -12.22
CA ILE A 19 -1.29 5.48 -13.07
C ILE A 19 -2.07 6.05 -14.26
N GLU A 20 -1.45 6.04 -15.44
CA GLU A 20 -2.01 6.71 -16.62
C GLU A 20 -2.91 5.79 -17.45
N ASN A 21 -2.52 4.52 -17.61
CA ASN A 21 -3.20 3.57 -18.51
C ASN A 21 -3.50 2.23 -17.84
N TYR A 22 -4.38 1.46 -18.45
CA TYR A 22 -4.48 0.02 -18.19
C TYR A 22 -3.36 -0.72 -18.91
N SER A 23 -2.92 -1.82 -18.33
CA SER A 23 -1.88 -2.68 -18.91
C SER A 23 -2.46 -3.76 -19.83
N THR A 24 -3.79 -3.82 -19.94
CA THR A 24 -4.54 -4.80 -20.72
C THR A 24 -5.62 -4.13 -21.56
N ASP A 25 -5.91 -4.68 -22.75
CA ASP A 25 -6.85 -4.09 -23.71
C ASP A 25 -8.27 -4.65 -23.58
N PHE A 26 -8.45 -5.76 -22.85
CA PHE A 26 -9.78 -6.34 -22.69
C PHE A 26 -10.72 -5.42 -21.91
N LYS A 27 -12.00 -5.51 -22.20
CA LYS A 27 -13.04 -4.84 -21.43
C LYS A 27 -13.22 -5.55 -20.08
N GLY A 28 -13.16 -4.79 -18.98
CA GLY A 28 -13.34 -5.32 -17.64
C GLY A 28 -14.67 -6.04 -17.45
N ILE A 29 -14.74 -6.89 -16.42
CA ILE A 29 -15.94 -7.64 -16.06
C ILE A 29 -16.96 -6.80 -15.27
N GLY A 30 -16.60 -5.58 -14.88
CA GLY A 30 -17.41 -4.79 -13.95
C GLY A 30 -17.47 -5.39 -12.54
N GLY A 31 -18.46 -4.95 -11.78
CA GLY A 31 -18.68 -5.47 -10.43
C GLY A 31 -18.08 -4.61 -9.33
N ARG A 32 -18.26 -5.07 -8.09
CA ARG A 32 -17.89 -4.37 -6.86
C ARG A 32 -17.19 -5.32 -5.89
N ILE A 33 -16.17 -4.81 -5.18
CA ILE A 33 -15.46 -5.46 -4.07
C ILE A 33 -15.88 -4.85 -2.73
N LYS A 34 -15.58 -5.54 -1.62
CA LYS A 34 -15.76 -5.03 -0.25
C LYS A 34 -17.21 -4.60 0.07
N TYR A 35 -18.20 -5.28 -0.50
CA TYR A 35 -19.60 -5.02 -0.13
C TYR A 35 -19.84 -5.37 1.34
N ARG A 36 -19.21 -6.49 1.81
CA ARG A 36 -19.12 -6.89 3.22
C ARG A 36 -17.63 -7.05 3.56
N TYR A 37 -17.27 -7.02 4.84
CA TYR A 37 -15.87 -7.24 5.25
C TYR A 37 -15.36 -8.62 4.82
N GLN A 38 -16.21 -9.64 4.83
CA GLN A 38 -15.89 -11.01 4.45
C GLN A 38 -15.67 -11.18 2.95
N ASP A 39 -16.13 -10.23 2.11
CA ASP A 39 -15.89 -10.25 0.68
C ASP A 39 -14.44 -9.91 0.31
N PHE A 40 -13.66 -9.42 1.27
CA PHE A 40 -12.25 -9.10 1.10
C PHE A 40 -11.42 -9.65 2.26
N LYS A 41 -11.02 -10.93 2.14
CA LYS A 41 -10.20 -11.60 3.14
C LYS A 41 -8.74 -11.50 2.80
N VAL A 42 -7.91 -11.16 3.79
CA VAL A 42 -6.46 -11.03 3.66
C VAL A 42 -5.80 -11.81 4.78
N GLU A 43 -4.94 -12.77 4.43
CA GLU A 43 -4.14 -13.53 5.38
C GLU A 43 -2.65 -13.27 5.15
N GLU A 44 -1.93 -12.87 6.20
CA GLU A 44 -0.47 -12.78 6.16
C GLU A 44 0.15 -14.15 5.98
N MET A 45 1.17 -14.21 5.13
CA MET A 45 2.03 -15.37 4.97
C MET A 45 3.39 -15.06 5.58
N ILE A 46 3.76 -15.81 6.61
CA ILE A 46 5.09 -15.73 7.22
C ILE A 46 5.97 -16.88 6.75
N SER A 47 7.30 -16.74 6.91
CA SER A 47 8.26 -17.78 6.51
C SER A 47 7.89 -19.13 7.12
N PRO A 48 7.82 -20.21 6.32
CA PRO A 48 7.54 -21.56 6.82
C PRO A 48 8.51 -22.01 7.92
N GLU A 49 9.76 -21.55 7.86
CA GLU A 49 10.79 -21.82 8.88
C GLU A 49 10.32 -21.46 10.30
N ILE A 50 9.48 -20.42 10.44
CA ILE A 50 8.97 -20.03 11.75
C ILE A 50 8.11 -21.15 12.34
N PHE A 51 7.18 -21.70 11.56
CA PHE A 51 6.28 -22.76 12.02
C PHE A 51 7.01 -24.07 12.32
N SER A 52 8.09 -24.36 11.59
CA SER A 52 8.93 -25.54 11.84
C SER A 52 9.77 -25.42 13.12
N ASN A 53 9.94 -24.21 13.65
CA ASN A 53 10.81 -23.93 14.79
C ASN A 53 10.08 -23.36 16.01
N ILE A 54 8.75 -23.37 16.04
CA ILE A 54 7.97 -22.99 17.24
C ILE A 54 7.89 -24.16 18.23
N SER A 55 7.71 -23.82 19.51
CA SER A 55 7.43 -24.77 20.58
C SER A 55 6.10 -24.44 21.25
N GLU A 56 5.39 -25.46 21.72
CA GLU A 56 4.11 -25.29 22.45
C GLU A 56 4.30 -24.61 23.80
N LYS A 57 5.43 -24.87 24.46
CA LYS A 57 5.81 -24.29 25.76
C LYS A 57 7.02 -23.37 25.61
N PRO A 58 7.15 -22.38 26.48
CA PRO A 58 8.34 -21.54 26.47
C PRO A 58 9.58 -22.36 26.88
N THR A 59 10.67 -22.13 26.16
CA THR A 59 11.98 -22.75 26.42
C THR A 59 13.03 -21.68 26.62
N ILE A 60 14.27 -22.07 26.96
CA ILE A 60 15.40 -21.13 27.05
C ILE A 60 15.59 -20.39 25.71
N HIS A 61 15.36 -21.08 24.59
CA HIS A 61 15.53 -20.54 23.25
C HIS A 61 14.26 -19.87 22.72
N ASN A 62 13.09 -20.47 22.88
CA ASN A 62 11.81 -19.99 22.37
C ASN A 62 11.02 -19.27 23.48
N LYS A 63 11.08 -17.93 23.48
CA LYS A 63 10.52 -17.07 24.56
C LYS A 63 9.38 -16.18 24.09
N TYR A 64 9.26 -15.93 22.79
CA TYR A 64 8.34 -14.96 22.25
C TYR A 64 7.09 -15.63 21.70
N PRO A 65 5.93 -15.41 22.31
CA PRO A 65 4.68 -16.00 21.84
C PRO A 65 4.27 -15.36 20.53
N ILE A 66 3.76 -16.19 19.62
CA ILE A 66 3.17 -15.81 18.36
C ILE A 66 1.67 -16.07 18.43
N PHE A 67 0.89 -15.07 18.01
CA PHE A 67 -0.56 -15.19 17.87
C PHE A 67 -0.99 -14.86 16.46
N LYS A 68 -1.98 -15.60 15.99
CA LYS A 68 -2.77 -15.29 14.80
C LYS A 68 -3.91 -14.36 15.24
N LEU A 69 -3.85 -13.08 14.83
CA LEU A 69 -4.86 -12.07 15.08
C LEU A 69 -5.87 -12.08 13.93
N THR A 70 -7.09 -12.47 14.20
CA THR A 70 -8.23 -12.31 13.29
C THR A 70 -9.00 -11.06 13.65
N LYS A 71 -9.28 -10.19 12.69
CA LYS A 71 -10.05 -8.96 12.89
C LYS A 71 -10.95 -8.64 11.70
N GLU A 72 -12.06 -7.96 11.96
CA GLU A 72 -13.05 -7.57 10.99
C GLU A 72 -13.54 -6.13 11.23
N GLY A 73 -13.55 -5.31 10.19
CA GLY A 73 -14.08 -3.94 10.25
C GLY A 73 -13.28 -2.98 11.13
N ILE A 74 -12.04 -3.33 11.48
CA ILE A 74 -11.15 -2.50 12.30
C ILE A 74 -9.73 -2.54 11.74
N ASP A 75 -9.00 -1.44 11.74
CA ASP A 75 -7.60 -1.40 11.34
C ASP A 75 -6.66 -2.00 12.42
N THR A 76 -5.42 -2.26 12.02
CA THR A 76 -4.43 -2.92 12.88
C THR A 76 -4.12 -2.13 14.15
N ILE A 77 -3.99 -0.80 14.06
CA ILE A 77 -3.58 0.03 15.20
C ILE A 77 -4.67 0.05 16.27
N HIS A 78 -5.91 0.26 15.87
CA HIS A 78 -7.05 0.24 16.80
C HIS A 78 -7.28 -1.17 17.40
N ALA A 79 -7.06 -2.24 16.62
CA ALA A 79 -7.13 -3.59 17.15
C ALA A 79 -6.06 -3.84 18.23
N LEU A 80 -4.81 -3.44 17.98
CA LEU A 80 -3.71 -3.54 18.95
C LEU A 80 -3.96 -2.68 20.20
N GLN A 81 -4.58 -1.51 20.07
CA GLN A 81 -4.96 -0.68 21.20
C GLN A 81 -6.02 -1.37 22.08
N LYS A 82 -7.02 -2.04 21.50
CA LYS A 82 -8.00 -2.84 22.26
C LYS A 82 -7.33 -4.00 22.98
N ILE A 83 -6.42 -4.72 22.32
CA ILE A 83 -5.61 -5.79 22.93
C ILE A 83 -4.79 -5.26 24.10
N ARG A 84 -4.14 -4.10 23.95
CA ARG A 84 -3.38 -3.46 25.01
C ARG A 84 -4.27 -3.07 26.19
N ASN A 85 -5.44 -2.50 25.95
CA ASN A 85 -6.35 -2.05 27.01
C ASN A 85 -6.90 -3.25 27.80
N GLN A 86 -7.19 -4.39 27.15
CA GLN A 86 -7.76 -5.55 27.82
C GLN A 86 -6.73 -6.49 28.44
N LEU A 87 -5.60 -6.72 27.75
CA LEU A 87 -4.58 -7.68 28.16
C LEU A 87 -3.30 -7.05 28.70
N GLY A 88 -3.12 -5.74 28.56
CA GLY A 88 -1.87 -5.05 28.88
C GLY A 88 -0.74 -5.32 27.88
N TRP A 89 -1.00 -5.93 26.73
CA TRP A 89 0.04 -6.38 25.81
C TRP A 89 0.46 -5.30 24.82
N ASN A 90 1.77 -5.05 24.74
CA ASN A 90 2.38 -4.33 23.64
C ASN A 90 2.89 -5.36 22.62
N ALA A 91 2.16 -5.53 21.53
CA ALA A 91 2.48 -6.51 20.51
C ALA A 91 3.17 -5.88 19.29
N HIS A 92 4.18 -6.58 18.76
CA HIS A 92 4.75 -6.30 17.45
C HIS A 92 3.86 -6.90 16.36
N TYR A 93 3.80 -6.24 15.21
CA TYR A 93 3.06 -6.68 14.02
C TYR A 93 3.93 -6.52 12.77
N LEU A 94 3.58 -7.24 11.69
CA LEU A 94 4.39 -7.29 10.47
C LEU A 94 4.01 -6.23 9.45
N GLY A 95 2.73 -5.91 9.36
CA GLY A 95 2.20 -4.93 8.44
C GLY A 95 0.84 -4.38 8.86
N LEU A 96 0.49 -3.21 8.36
CA LEU A 96 -0.84 -2.65 8.54
C LEU A 96 -1.83 -3.36 7.60
N LYS A 97 -3.04 -3.61 8.10
CA LYS A 97 -4.15 -4.16 7.32
C LYS A 97 -5.35 -3.24 7.41
N ASP A 98 -6.06 -3.15 6.31
CA ASP A 98 -7.22 -2.29 6.17
C ASP A 98 -8.33 -2.53 7.16
N LYS A 99 -9.12 -1.47 7.36
CA LYS A 99 -10.35 -1.51 8.12
C LYS A 99 -11.46 -2.23 7.34
N GLN A 100 -11.58 -1.99 6.03
CA GLN A 100 -12.65 -2.55 5.19
C GLN A 100 -12.29 -3.95 4.66
N ALA A 101 -11.96 -4.87 5.60
CA ALA A 101 -11.59 -6.24 5.28
C ALA A 101 -11.76 -7.15 6.51
N GLN A 102 -11.87 -8.44 6.27
CA GLN A 102 -11.58 -9.48 7.24
C GLN A 102 -10.10 -9.87 7.10
N THR A 103 -9.33 -9.74 8.16
CA THR A 103 -7.89 -9.95 8.05
C THR A 103 -7.35 -10.89 9.11
N ILE A 104 -6.39 -11.69 8.71
CA ILE A 104 -5.62 -12.58 9.54
C ILE A 104 -4.16 -12.13 9.46
N GLN A 105 -3.59 -11.78 10.61
CA GLN A 105 -2.22 -11.32 10.69
C GLN A 105 -1.52 -11.89 11.93
N TYR A 106 -0.18 -11.88 11.90
CA TYR A 106 0.59 -12.40 13.03
C TYR A 106 1.10 -11.27 13.90
N ILE A 107 0.95 -11.45 15.21
CA ILE A 107 1.47 -10.54 16.23
C ILE A 107 2.33 -11.28 17.24
N SER A 108 3.31 -10.58 17.82
CA SER A 108 4.18 -11.13 18.86
C SER A 108 4.26 -10.12 20.01
N PRO A 109 3.59 -10.38 21.13
CA PRO A 109 3.75 -9.61 22.36
C PRO A 109 5.18 -9.75 22.93
N LYS A 110 5.51 -8.92 23.91
CA LYS A 110 6.67 -9.18 24.78
C LYS A 110 6.46 -10.53 25.49
N SER A 111 7.55 -11.15 25.96
CA SER A 111 7.47 -12.40 26.70
C SER A 111 6.38 -12.35 27.76
N LEU A 112 5.53 -13.36 27.79
CA LEU A 112 4.46 -13.50 28.77
C LEU A 112 4.88 -14.55 29.80
N ARG A 113 4.69 -14.28 31.09
CA ARG A 113 5.07 -15.17 32.20
C ARG A 113 3.93 -16.07 32.69
N ARG A 114 2.74 -15.99 32.06
CA ARG A 114 1.55 -16.76 32.45
C ARG A 114 1.21 -17.80 31.39
N GLU A 115 0.48 -18.84 31.79
CA GLU A 115 -0.13 -19.75 30.84
C GLU A 115 -1.00 -18.97 29.85
N ILE A 116 -0.87 -19.30 28.59
CA ILE A 116 -1.53 -18.62 27.49
C ILE A 116 -2.68 -19.50 27.02
N PRO A 117 -3.94 -19.02 27.06
CA PRO A 117 -5.05 -19.74 26.46
C PRO A 117 -4.85 -19.91 24.95
N GLN A 118 -5.28 -21.05 24.42
CA GLN A 118 -5.20 -21.35 22.98
C GLN A 118 -5.98 -20.35 22.14
N LYS A 119 -7.08 -19.82 22.69
CA LYS A 119 -7.89 -18.79 22.04
C LYS A 119 -8.30 -17.72 23.03
N ILE A 120 -8.20 -16.44 22.60
CA ILE A 120 -8.60 -15.27 23.38
C ILE A 120 -9.55 -14.43 22.53
N GLN A 121 -10.76 -14.21 23.03
CA GLN A 121 -11.70 -13.29 22.40
C GLN A 121 -11.56 -11.90 23.02
N ILE A 122 -11.18 -10.90 22.20
CA ILE A 122 -11.03 -9.51 22.63
C ILE A 122 -12.37 -8.76 22.45
N THR A 123 -12.99 -8.91 21.31
CA THR A 123 -14.33 -8.40 20.98
C THR A 123 -15.00 -9.37 20.02
N PRO A 124 -16.30 -9.28 19.72
CA PRO A 124 -16.93 -10.13 18.70
C PRO A 124 -16.20 -10.10 17.32
N LYS A 125 -15.45 -9.02 17.05
CA LYS A 125 -14.73 -8.80 15.80
C LYS A 125 -13.22 -8.94 15.90
N ILE A 126 -12.67 -9.32 17.06
CA ILE A 126 -11.22 -9.47 17.27
C ILE A 126 -10.96 -10.71 18.11
N SER A 127 -10.23 -11.66 17.57
CA SER A 127 -9.77 -12.86 18.28
C SER A 127 -8.28 -13.11 18.07
N LEU A 128 -7.68 -13.81 19.03
CA LEU A 128 -6.29 -14.25 19.01
C LEU A 128 -6.27 -15.76 19.16
N ASP A 129 -5.59 -16.45 18.25
CA ASP A 129 -5.30 -17.88 18.34
C ASP A 129 -3.80 -18.04 18.60
N PHE A 130 -3.44 -18.73 19.65
CA PHE A 130 -2.05 -18.98 20.01
C PHE A 130 -1.41 -19.98 19.04
N CYS A 131 -0.24 -19.63 18.48
CA CYS A 131 0.48 -20.49 17.53
C CYS A 131 1.65 -21.24 18.16
N GLY A 132 2.25 -20.70 19.24
CA GLY A 132 3.44 -21.25 19.88
C GLY A 132 4.45 -20.17 20.25
N TYR A 133 5.61 -20.61 20.72
CA TYR A 133 6.73 -19.73 21.07
C TYR A 133 7.86 -19.85 20.06
N TYR A 134 8.49 -18.73 19.73
CA TYR A 134 9.60 -18.62 18.79
C TYR A 134 10.83 -17.95 19.42
N LYS A 135 12.00 -18.15 18.83
CA LYS A 135 13.29 -17.65 19.34
C LYS A 135 13.40 -16.12 19.39
N GLU A 136 12.74 -15.40 18.46
CA GLU A 136 12.75 -13.95 18.38
C GLU A 136 11.35 -13.39 18.11
N ARG A 137 11.16 -12.08 18.35
CA ARG A 137 9.92 -11.42 17.96
C ARG A 137 9.81 -11.37 16.46
N LEU A 138 8.59 -11.52 15.96
CA LEU A 138 8.32 -11.35 14.56
C LEU A 138 8.70 -9.94 14.09
N ARG A 139 9.39 -9.87 12.97
CA ARG A 139 9.82 -8.64 12.31
C ARG A 139 9.32 -8.63 10.88
N ARG A 140 9.29 -7.46 10.26
CA ARG A 140 8.84 -7.31 8.87
C ARG A 140 9.60 -8.21 7.87
N LYS A 141 10.84 -8.60 8.16
CA LYS A 141 11.59 -9.58 7.36
C LYS A 141 10.91 -10.95 7.29
N ASN A 142 10.17 -11.33 8.33
CA ASN A 142 9.47 -12.61 8.42
C ASN A 142 8.19 -12.68 7.57
N LEU A 143 7.68 -11.54 7.10
CA LEU A 143 6.54 -11.49 6.20
C LEU A 143 6.99 -11.82 4.77
N VAL A 144 6.44 -12.88 4.20
CA VAL A 144 6.67 -13.31 2.81
C VAL A 144 5.69 -12.64 1.87
N GLY A 145 4.41 -12.60 2.24
CA GLY A 145 3.36 -12.05 1.40
C GLY A 145 1.99 -12.07 2.07
N ASN A 146 0.96 -11.97 1.25
CA ASN A 146 -0.42 -12.07 1.68
C ASN A 146 -1.19 -12.99 0.72
N ARG A 147 -2.06 -13.84 1.29
CA ARG A 147 -3.08 -14.58 0.56
C ARG A 147 -4.36 -13.77 0.58
N PHE A 148 -5.01 -13.73 -0.56
CA PHE A 148 -6.28 -13.02 -0.74
C PHE A 148 -7.36 -14.00 -1.15
N ASN A 149 -8.56 -13.85 -0.54
CA ASN A 149 -9.80 -14.47 -0.99
C ASN A 149 -10.81 -13.35 -1.14
N ILE A 150 -11.21 -13.10 -2.38
CA ILE A 150 -12.00 -11.92 -2.73
C ILE A 150 -13.26 -12.35 -3.47
N ARG A 151 -14.39 -11.80 -3.05
CA ARG A 151 -15.67 -11.93 -3.74
C ARG A 151 -15.96 -10.64 -4.48
N ILE A 152 -16.18 -10.75 -5.79
CA ILE A 152 -16.67 -9.68 -6.66
C ILE A 152 -18.15 -9.93 -6.89
N SER A 153 -18.99 -8.92 -6.70
CA SER A 153 -20.44 -9.01 -6.90
C SER A 153 -20.91 -8.03 -7.97
N GLY A 154 -21.99 -8.36 -8.68
CA GLY A 154 -22.53 -7.51 -9.74
C GLY A 154 -21.66 -7.49 -11.00
N VAL A 155 -21.01 -8.61 -11.30
CA VAL A 155 -20.28 -8.82 -12.56
C VAL A 155 -21.27 -8.85 -13.73
N GLU A 156 -20.87 -8.36 -14.89
CA GLU A 156 -21.69 -8.41 -16.12
C GLU A 156 -22.16 -9.85 -16.39
N SER A 157 -23.44 -10.02 -16.72
CA SER A 157 -24.09 -11.33 -16.83
C SER A 157 -23.67 -12.16 -18.08
N ASN A 158 -22.89 -11.60 -18.99
CA ASN A 158 -22.38 -12.32 -20.15
C ASN A 158 -21.24 -13.27 -19.76
N LEU A 159 -21.59 -14.53 -19.47
CA LEU A 159 -20.67 -15.55 -18.98
C LEU A 159 -19.52 -15.84 -19.94
N GLU A 160 -19.79 -15.91 -21.27
CA GLU A 160 -18.75 -16.19 -22.27
C GLU A 160 -17.72 -15.06 -22.33
N ARG A 161 -18.17 -13.83 -22.28
CA ARG A 161 -17.28 -12.68 -22.23
C ARG A 161 -16.45 -12.66 -20.94
N THR A 162 -17.06 -12.94 -19.81
CA THR A 162 -16.37 -13.01 -18.51
C THR A 162 -15.29 -14.10 -18.54
N LYS A 163 -15.58 -15.29 -19.08
CA LYS A 163 -14.59 -16.37 -19.27
C LYS A 163 -13.43 -15.91 -20.15
N LYS A 164 -13.72 -15.26 -21.30
CA LYS A 164 -12.69 -14.73 -22.20
C LYS A 164 -11.78 -13.74 -21.47
N THR A 165 -12.36 -12.77 -20.78
CA THR A 165 -11.60 -11.79 -19.98
C THR A 165 -10.70 -12.44 -18.92
N ILE A 166 -11.18 -13.49 -18.24
CA ILE A 166 -10.39 -14.25 -17.27
C ILE A 166 -9.19 -14.95 -17.94
N ILE A 167 -9.38 -15.53 -19.12
CA ILE A 167 -8.30 -16.17 -19.88
C ILE A 167 -7.25 -15.11 -20.29
N GLU A 168 -7.68 -13.98 -20.84
CA GLU A 168 -6.80 -12.88 -21.25
C GLU A 168 -6.02 -12.29 -20.06
N LEU A 169 -6.67 -12.15 -18.90
CA LEU A 169 -6.00 -11.74 -17.67
C LEU A 169 -4.92 -12.76 -17.26
N LYS A 170 -5.23 -14.07 -17.25
CA LYS A 170 -4.27 -15.12 -16.92
C LYS A 170 -3.06 -15.09 -17.86
N ASN A 171 -3.28 -14.91 -19.15
CA ASN A 171 -2.20 -14.76 -20.13
C ASN A 171 -1.34 -13.53 -19.82
N SER A 172 -1.96 -12.37 -19.54
CA SER A 172 -1.24 -11.16 -19.16
C SER A 172 -0.41 -11.29 -17.88
N ILE A 173 -0.89 -12.10 -16.93
CA ILE A 173 -0.14 -12.43 -15.70
C ILE A 173 1.05 -13.34 -16.03
N ASN A 174 0.85 -14.39 -16.82
CA ASN A 174 1.92 -15.31 -17.23
C ASN A 174 3.02 -14.59 -18.01
N ASP A 175 2.64 -13.65 -18.87
CA ASP A 175 3.56 -12.78 -19.62
C ASP A 175 4.15 -11.65 -18.75
N SER A 176 3.76 -11.57 -17.45
CA SER A 176 4.18 -10.53 -16.50
C SER A 176 4.01 -9.10 -17.02
N ARG A 177 2.92 -8.86 -17.74
CA ARG A 177 2.58 -7.53 -18.28
C ARG A 177 2.00 -6.59 -17.24
N LEU A 178 1.55 -7.10 -16.07
CA LEU A 178 0.95 -6.28 -15.04
C LEU A 178 2.02 -5.57 -14.21
N PRO A 179 2.05 -4.23 -14.19
CA PRO A 179 3.00 -3.48 -13.37
C PRO A 179 2.63 -3.54 -11.89
N ASN A 180 3.64 -3.56 -11.04
CA ASN A 180 3.50 -3.58 -9.59
C ASN A 180 3.26 -2.16 -9.02
N PHE A 181 2.26 -1.46 -9.52
CA PHE A 181 1.89 -0.13 -9.05
C PHE A 181 1.64 -0.09 -7.54
N TYR A 182 1.83 1.07 -6.94
CA TYR A 182 1.29 1.37 -5.63
C TYR A 182 -0.21 1.69 -5.75
N GLY A 183 -1.04 1.02 -4.96
CA GLY A 183 -2.48 1.23 -4.97
C GLY A 183 -2.92 2.50 -4.24
N HIS A 184 -4.16 2.90 -4.44
CA HIS A 184 -4.78 4.14 -3.92
C HIS A 184 -4.61 4.33 -2.41
N GLN A 185 -4.64 3.24 -1.63
CA GLN A 185 -4.44 3.27 -0.18
C GLN A 185 -3.12 3.92 0.26
N ARG A 186 -2.07 3.87 -0.58
CA ARG A 186 -0.80 4.54 -0.31
C ARG A 186 -0.94 6.05 -0.30
N PHE A 187 -1.89 6.56 -1.06
CA PHE A 187 -2.08 7.99 -1.30
C PHE A 187 -3.15 8.62 -0.42
N GLY A 188 -3.91 7.82 0.31
CA GLY A 188 -5.02 8.23 1.19
C GLY A 188 -6.34 7.61 0.78
N SER A 189 -7.06 7.00 1.74
CA SER A 189 -8.26 6.19 1.44
C SER A 189 -9.45 7.01 0.94
N ASN A 190 -9.61 8.26 1.43
CA ASN A 190 -10.77 9.10 1.06
C ASN A 190 -10.41 10.13 -0.02
N LYS A 191 -9.20 10.67 0.03
CA LYS A 191 -8.70 11.66 -0.93
C LYS A 191 -7.21 11.38 -1.17
N PRO A 192 -6.80 11.01 -2.39
CA PRO A 192 -5.42 10.64 -2.70
C PRO A 192 -4.52 11.87 -2.81
N ASN A 193 -4.14 12.49 -1.67
CA ASN A 193 -3.30 13.68 -1.62
C ASN A 193 -2.02 13.55 -0.80
N ASN A 194 -1.78 12.42 -0.16
CA ASN A 194 -0.58 12.21 0.66
C ASN A 194 0.70 12.49 -0.12
N HIS A 195 0.75 12.18 -1.42
CA HIS A 195 1.89 12.48 -2.28
C HIS A 195 2.09 13.97 -2.52
N LEU A 196 1.01 14.78 -2.57
CA LEU A 196 1.11 16.23 -2.70
C LEU A 196 1.72 16.85 -1.44
N ILE A 197 1.30 16.36 -0.27
CA ILE A 197 1.89 16.75 1.02
C ILE A 197 3.37 16.35 1.03
N GLY A 198 3.69 15.11 0.63
CA GLY A 198 5.06 14.60 0.54
C GLY A 198 5.94 15.42 -0.41
N ARG A 199 5.42 15.75 -1.60
CA ARG A 199 6.08 16.62 -2.59
C ARG A 199 6.42 17.99 -1.99
N ALA A 200 5.45 18.63 -1.34
CA ALA A 200 5.63 19.93 -0.71
C ALA A 200 6.71 19.86 0.41
N ILE A 201 6.73 18.81 1.22
CA ILE A 201 7.77 18.61 2.25
C ILE A 201 9.15 18.42 1.60
N VAL A 202 9.26 17.62 0.56
CA VAL A 202 10.53 17.38 -0.17
C VAL A 202 11.04 18.69 -0.79
N LYS A 203 10.16 19.49 -1.39
CA LYS A 203 10.48 20.81 -1.97
C LYS A 203 10.69 21.93 -0.91
N ARG A 204 10.63 21.63 0.40
CA ARG A 204 10.69 22.62 1.50
C ARG A 204 9.57 23.63 1.51
N GLN A 205 8.47 23.36 0.81
CA GLN A 205 7.28 24.18 0.76
C GLN A 205 6.35 23.85 1.96
N PHE A 206 6.84 24.05 3.19
CA PHE A 206 6.15 23.58 4.40
C PHE A 206 4.78 24.25 4.62
N LYS A 207 4.62 25.51 4.21
CA LYS A 207 3.33 26.19 4.21
C LYS A 207 2.34 25.42 3.31
N GLU A 208 2.74 25.10 2.09
CA GLU A 208 1.90 24.37 1.13
C GLU A 208 1.56 22.95 1.64
N ALA A 209 2.52 22.27 2.27
CA ALA A 209 2.26 20.97 2.90
C ALA A 209 1.14 21.06 3.95
N VAL A 210 1.17 22.10 4.81
CA VAL A 210 0.12 22.36 5.80
C VAL A 210 -1.21 22.69 5.13
N LEU A 211 -1.21 23.51 4.08
CA LEU A 211 -2.41 23.84 3.32
C LEU A 211 -3.05 22.59 2.69
N PHE A 212 -2.26 21.65 2.18
CA PHE A 212 -2.77 20.36 1.70
C PHE A 212 -3.40 19.52 2.80
N ILE A 213 -2.84 19.53 4.02
CA ILE A 213 -3.41 18.82 5.17
C ILE A 213 -4.75 19.47 5.55
N LEU A 214 -4.79 20.78 5.69
CA LEU A 214 -5.98 21.51 6.14
C LEU A 214 -7.06 21.65 5.05
N GLY A 215 -6.72 21.67 3.77
CA GLY A 215 -7.67 21.76 2.65
C GLY A 215 -8.58 20.53 2.48
N HIS A 216 -8.42 19.52 3.32
CA HIS A 216 -9.26 18.32 3.39
C HIS A 216 -10.18 18.28 4.61
N ILE A 217 -10.31 19.37 5.32
CA ILE A 217 -11.25 19.49 6.44
C ILE A 217 -12.68 19.38 5.90
N GLU A 218 -13.38 18.30 6.25
CA GLU A 218 -14.80 18.12 6.01
C GLU A 218 -15.57 18.76 7.18
N MET A 219 -16.30 19.85 6.89
CA MET A 219 -17.25 20.41 7.84
C MET A 219 -18.64 19.87 7.54
N ASN A 220 -19.25 19.17 8.50
CA ASN A 220 -20.63 18.65 8.43
C ASN A 220 -20.98 17.92 7.13
N ASN A 221 -20.07 17.02 6.67
CA ASN A 221 -20.22 16.19 5.46
C ASN A 221 -20.39 16.94 4.12
N LYS A 222 -20.21 18.26 4.05
CA LYS A 222 -20.51 18.99 2.81
C LYS A 222 -19.52 20.06 2.35
N ILE A 223 -18.56 20.54 3.15
CA ILE A 223 -17.70 21.66 2.74
C ILE A 223 -16.24 21.38 3.06
N SER A 224 -15.41 21.25 2.03
CA SER A 224 -13.98 21.50 2.17
C SER A 224 -13.76 22.98 2.38
N LEU A 225 -12.93 23.36 3.35
CA LEU A 225 -12.50 24.75 3.53
C LEU A 225 -11.87 25.27 2.23
N SER A 226 -12.19 26.49 1.87
CA SER A 226 -11.50 27.15 0.76
C SER A 226 -10.03 27.40 1.14
N LYS A 227 -9.16 27.52 0.15
CA LYS A 227 -7.76 27.89 0.41
C LYS A 227 -7.66 29.26 1.08
N GLU A 228 -8.61 30.14 0.81
CA GLU A 228 -8.74 31.47 1.37
C GLU A 228 -9.08 31.42 2.86
N ASP A 229 -10.05 30.58 3.27
CA ASP A 229 -10.40 30.39 4.68
C ASP A 229 -9.23 29.86 5.53
N ILE A 230 -8.37 29.02 4.93
CA ILE A 230 -7.20 28.46 5.62
C ILE A 230 -6.04 29.46 5.65
N ARG A 231 -5.93 30.36 4.68
CA ARG A 231 -4.89 31.38 4.65
C ARG A 231 -5.07 32.47 5.70
N ASP A 232 -6.32 32.71 6.09
CA ASP A 232 -6.63 33.68 7.14
C ASP A 232 -6.58 33.01 8.51
N SER A 233 -5.50 33.29 9.24
CA SER A 233 -5.27 32.74 10.59
C SER A 233 -6.31 33.16 11.63
N THR A 234 -7.07 34.23 11.40
CA THR A 234 -8.13 34.69 12.29
C THR A 234 -9.29 33.70 12.36
N ASN A 235 -9.44 32.88 11.31
CA ASN A 235 -10.47 31.85 11.23
C ASN A 235 -10.15 30.56 12.03
N TYR A 236 -8.91 30.32 12.42
CA TYR A 236 -8.48 29.04 13.01
C TYR A 236 -9.26 28.63 14.26
N PRO A 237 -9.57 29.52 15.23
CA PRO A 237 -10.38 29.14 16.40
C PRO A 237 -11.78 28.68 16.02
N SER A 238 -12.41 29.33 15.02
CA SER A 238 -13.74 28.95 14.53
C SER A 238 -13.74 27.64 13.77
N ILE A 239 -12.67 27.37 12.99
CA ILE A 239 -12.47 26.11 12.27
C ILE A 239 -12.33 24.95 13.26
N ILE A 240 -11.49 25.10 14.30
CA ILE A 240 -11.27 24.05 15.31
C ILE A 240 -12.58 23.61 15.98
N LYS A 241 -13.48 24.55 16.28
CA LYS A 241 -14.80 24.25 16.87
C LYS A 241 -15.70 23.42 15.96
N LYS A 242 -15.52 23.52 14.65
CA LYS A 242 -16.32 22.82 13.63
C LYS A 242 -15.74 21.46 13.21
N LEU A 243 -14.50 21.13 13.65
CA LEU A 243 -13.85 19.87 13.29
C LEU A 243 -14.48 18.66 13.98
N ASN A 244 -14.67 17.58 13.22
CA ASN A 244 -15.16 16.30 13.72
C ASN A 244 -14.13 15.63 14.67
N GLN A 245 -14.60 14.67 15.47
CA GLN A 245 -13.74 13.92 16.41
C GLN A 245 -12.59 13.20 15.72
N ASN A 246 -12.75 12.79 14.47
CA ASN A 246 -11.73 12.05 13.71
C ASN A 246 -10.64 12.92 13.08
N GLN A 247 -10.68 14.26 13.25
CA GLN A 247 -9.76 15.22 12.64
C GLN A 247 -8.72 15.74 13.64
N ASP A 248 -8.15 14.85 14.43
CA ASP A 248 -7.17 15.20 15.47
C ASP A 248 -5.86 15.77 14.90
N THR A 249 -5.47 15.36 13.70
CA THR A 249 -4.27 15.87 13.03
C THR A 249 -4.45 17.34 12.69
N GLU A 250 -5.55 17.69 12.07
CA GLU A 250 -5.91 19.06 11.67
C GLU A 250 -6.05 19.97 12.89
N LYS A 251 -6.69 19.47 13.96
CA LYS A 251 -6.79 20.21 15.24
C LYS A 251 -5.44 20.56 15.83
N ARG A 252 -4.49 19.59 15.85
CA ARG A 252 -3.13 19.81 16.40
C ARG A 252 -2.37 20.83 15.55
N VAL A 253 -2.43 20.70 14.23
CA VAL A 253 -1.78 21.64 13.30
C VAL A 253 -2.30 23.06 13.50
N LEU A 254 -3.64 23.25 13.52
CA LEU A 254 -4.25 24.58 13.73
C LEU A 254 -3.91 25.17 15.11
N LYS A 255 -3.97 24.38 16.19
CA LYS A 255 -3.56 24.83 17.54
C LYS A 255 -2.09 25.27 17.56
N SER A 256 -1.21 24.56 16.89
CA SER A 256 0.20 24.94 16.79
C SER A 256 0.37 26.27 16.05
N LEU A 257 -0.38 26.51 14.99
CA LEU A 257 -0.31 27.76 14.21
C LEU A 257 -0.94 28.97 14.96
N ILE A 258 -1.92 28.73 15.83
CA ILE A 258 -2.45 29.79 16.72
C ILE A 258 -1.37 30.22 17.72
N ASN A 259 -0.68 29.24 18.34
CA ASN A 259 0.33 29.52 19.36
C ASN A 259 1.66 30.02 18.76
N HIS A 260 1.98 29.59 17.56
CA HIS A 260 3.23 29.91 16.85
C HIS A 260 2.91 30.28 15.38
N PRO A 261 2.43 31.49 15.11
CA PRO A 261 2.09 31.95 13.77
C PRO A 261 3.27 31.79 12.80
N ASN A 262 2.97 31.33 11.58
CA ASN A 262 3.94 31.12 10.49
C ASN A 262 5.03 30.06 10.78
N ASN A 263 5.00 29.35 11.89
CA ASN A 263 5.95 28.25 12.16
C ASN A 263 5.42 26.92 11.62
N TRP A 264 5.48 26.78 10.27
CA TRP A 264 4.96 25.64 9.53
C TRP A 264 5.68 24.32 9.89
N ILE A 265 6.97 24.38 10.17
CA ILE A 265 7.76 23.20 10.58
C ILE A 265 7.27 22.71 11.94
N LEU A 266 7.06 23.57 12.91
CA LEU A 266 6.54 23.20 14.21
C LEU A 266 5.13 22.61 14.09
N ALA A 267 4.28 23.21 13.28
CA ALA A 267 2.94 22.72 12.99
C ALA A 267 2.98 21.28 12.39
N LEU A 268 3.85 21.02 11.42
CA LEU A 268 4.05 19.67 10.87
C LEU A 268 4.59 18.68 11.93
N ARG A 269 5.44 19.12 12.85
CA ARG A 269 5.99 18.27 13.93
C ARG A 269 4.96 17.83 14.96
N THR A 270 3.79 18.48 15.04
CA THR A 270 2.67 18.00 15.86
C THR A 270 2.07 16.68 15.33
N ILE A 271 2.31 16.36 14.05
CA ILE A 271 1.88 15.13 13.43
C ILE A 271 2.88 14.02 13.77
N PRO A 272 2.43 12.81 14.17
CA PRO A 272 3.33 11.69 14.46
C PRO A 272 4.30 11.42 13.30
N ILE A 273 5.57 11.14 13.63
CA ILE A 273 6.63 10.92 12.63
C ILE A 273 6.29 9.83 11.60
N ALA A 274 5.58 8.77 12.04
CA ALA A 274 5.15 7.69 11.15
C ALA A 274 4.22 8.18 10.04
N ILE A 275 3.31 9.12 10.36
CA ILE A 275 2.38 9.73 9.40
C ILE A 275 3.15 10.69 8.49
N ARG A 276 4.05 11.52 9.03
CA ARG A 276 4.86 12.42 8.21
C ARG A 276 5.73 11.68 7.20
N ARG A 277 6.34 10.55 7.60
CA ARG A 277 7.07 9.65 6.70
C ARG A 277 6.17 9.01 5.65
N LEU A 278 4.91 8.71 5.97
CA LEU A 278 3.94 8.18 5.02
C LEU A 278 3.72 9.13 3.85
N PHE A 279 3.69 10.45 4.08
CA PHE A 279 3.53 11.44 3.02
C PHE A 279 4.69 11.40 2.01
N ILE A 280 5.94 11.32 2.50
CA ILE A 280 7.11 11.25 1.61
C ILE A 280 7.15 9.91 0.86
N ASN A 281 6.83 8.81 1.55
CA ASN A 281 6.70 7.50 0.92
C ASN A 281 5.59 7.48 -0.17
N ALA A 282 4.52 8.27 0.01
CA ALA A 282 3.48 8.41 -1.01
C ALA A 282 4.01 9.18 -2.24
N TYR A 283 4.86 10.19 -2.04
CA TYR A 283 5.48 10.88 -3.15
C TYR A 283 6.48 9.99 -3.92
N GLN A 284 7.29 9.21 -3.21
CA GLN A 284 8.14 8.18 -3.84
C GLN A 284 7.32 7.17 -4.64
N ALA A 285 6.16 6.78 -4.11
CA ALA A 285 5.22 5.86 -4.77
C ALA A 285 4.60 6.49 -6.02
N PHE A 286 4.30 7.79 -6.00
CA PHE A 286 3.80 8.54 -7.15
C PHE A 286 4.82 8.56 -8.28
N ILE A 287 6.08 8.90 -7.97
CA ILE A 287 7.17 8.87 -8.96
C ILE A 287 7.31 7.46 -9.55
N PHE A 288 7.34 6.42 -8.71
CA PHE A 288 7.38 5.03 -9.17
C PHE A 288 6.21 4.67 -10.08
N ASN A 289 4.99 5.06 -9.74
CA ASN A 289 3.82 4.78 -10.58
C ASN A 289 3.97 5.45 -11.96
N ARG A 290 4.46 6.68 -12.02
CA ARG A 290 4.75 7.36 -13.29
C ARG A 290 5.82 6.63 -14.11
N VAL A 291 6.89 6.16 -13.46
CA VAL A 291 7.93 5.34 -14.11
C VAL A 291 7.32 4.10 -14.72
N MET A 292 6.45 3.40 -13.96
CA MET A 292 5.80 2.19 -14.46
C MET A 292 4.79 2.45 -15.56
N SER A 293 4.04 3.58 -15.52
CA SER A 293 3.15 4.00 -16.59
C SER A 293 3.93 4.22 -17.90
N LYS A 294 5.03 4.96 -17.84
CA LYS A 294 5.90 5.15 -19.01
C LYS A 294 6.55 3.85 -19.50
N ALA A 295 6.89 2.93 -18.60
CA ALA A 295 7.41 1.61 -18.98
C ALA A 295 6.36 0.78 -19.74
N VAL A 296 5.08 0.84 -19.34
CA VAL A 296 3.96 0.21 -20.06
C VAL A 296 3.77 0.84 -21.43
N ASP A 297 3.74 2.18 -21.53
CA ASP A 297 3.60 2.91 -22.80
C ASP A 297 4.73 2.57 -23.79
N ASN A 298 5.94 2.34 -23.26
CA ASN A 298 7.09 1.92 -24.05
C ASN A 298 7.15 0.39 -24.30
N ASN A 299 6.11 -0.36 -23.94
CA ASN A 299 6.02 -1.82 -24.09
C ASN A 299 7.23 -2.57 -23.48
N PHE A 300 7.73 -2.15 -22.32
CA PHE A 300 8.83 -2.85 -21.68
C PHE A 300 8.39 -4.22 -21.19
N ASN A 301 9.22 -5.24 -21.47
CA ASN A 301 9.09 -6.52 -20.79
C ASN A 301 9.54 -6.35 -19.32
N LEU A 302 8.59 -6.49 -18.40
CA LEU A 302 8.84 -6.21 -16.97
C LEU A 302 9.64 -7.31 -16.25
N LEU A 303 9.85 -8.48 -16.86
CA LEU A 303 10.73 -9.54 -16.35
C LEU A 303 12.14 -9.49 -16.95
N GLU A 304 12.33 -8.80 -18.02
CA GLU A 304 13.61 -8.70 -18.70
C GLU A 304 14.50 -7.68 -17.99
N VAL A 305 15.76 -8.03 -17.83
CA VAL A 305 16.82 -7.15 -17.36
C VAL A 305 17.62 -6.66 -18.56
N GLY A 306 17.44 -5.39 -18.94
CA GLY A 306 18.19 -4.76 -20.02
C GLY A 306 19.60 -4.34 -19.58
N ILE A 307 20.44 -3.97 -20.56
CA ILE A 307 21.77 -3.42 -20.27
C ILE A 307 21.62 -2.14 -19.44
N GLY A 308 22.39 -2.06 -18.36
CA GLY A 308 22.33 -0.93 -17.44
C GLY A 308 21.22 -1.00 -16.39
N ASP A 309 20.21 -1.87 -16.55
CA ASP A 309 19.17 -2.05 -15.55
C ASP A 309 19.74 -2.59 -14.23
N ILE A 310 19.07 -2.25 -13.13
CA ILE A 310 19.36 -2.85 -11.83
C ILE A 310 18.55 -4.12 -11.69
N TYR A 311 19.18 -5.14 -11.12
CA TYR A 311 18.52 -6.41 -10.82
C TYR A 311 18.93 -6.95 -9.46
N GLY A 312 18.10 -7.81 -8.91
CA GLY A 312 18.37 -8.55 -7.68
C GLY A 312 18.25 -10.05 -7.90
N ILE A 313 19.02 -10.81 -7.14
CA ILE A 313 18.91 -12.27 -7.08
C ILE A 313 17.86 -12.62 -6.03
N VAL A 314 16.92 -13.48 -6.38
CA VAL A 314 15.85 -13.93 -5.49
C VAL A 314 16.27 -15.24 -4.85
N ASN A 315 16.35 -15.27 -3.51
CA ASN A 315 16.62 -16.49 -2.75
C ASN A 315 15.37 -17.37 -2.57
N GLU A 316 15.53 -18.54 -1.93
CA GLU A 316 14.44 -19.49 -1.68
C GLU A 316 13.30 -18.89 -0.83
N ASP A 317 13.62 -17.99 0.10
CA ASP A 317 12.64 -17.24 0.91
C ASP A 317 11.95 -16.12 0.14
N ARG A 318 12.19 -16.01 -1.18
CA ARG A 318 11.68 -14.94 -2.04
C ARG A 318 12.13 -13.53 -1.63
N ASN A 319 13.20 -13.42 -0.88
CA ASN A 319 13.83 -12.14 -0.58
C ASN A 319 14.84 -11.79 -1.67
N ILE A 320 14.94 -10.50 -1.98
CA ILE A 320 15.92 -9.99 -2.93
C ILE A 320 17.24 -9.81 -2.18
N SER A 321 18.27 -10.40 -2.71
CA SER A 321 19.65 -10.26 -2.26
C SER A 321 20.52 -9.84 -3.42
N ASP A 322 21.75 -9.41 -3.14
CA ASP A 322 22.80 -9.20 -4.12
C ASP A 322 22.36 -8.33 -5.32
N ILE A 323 22.06 -7.07 -5.02
CA ILE A 323 21.58 -6.09 -6.01
C ILE A 323 22.75 -5.61 -6.86
N ARG A 324 22.62 -5.73 -8.19
CA ARG A 324 23.65 -5.40 -9.17
C ARG A 324 23.11 -4.61 -10.35
N ARG A 325 24.00 -4.02 -11.12
CA ARG A 325 23.72 -3.40 -12.42
C ARG A 325 24.12 -4.34 -13.55
N ALA A 326 23.26 -4.52 -14.53
CA ALA A 326 23.44 -5.46 -15.63
C ALA A 326 24.44 -4.93 -16.66
N LYS A 327 25.40 -5.77 -17.04
CA LYS A 327 26.37 -5.52 -18.14
C LYS A 327 25.90 -6.07 -19.47
N SER A 328 24.94 -6.99 -19.47
CA SER A 328 24.33 -7.61 -20.64
C SER A 328 22.84 -7.85 -20.40
N LYS A 329 22.09 -8.08 -21.48
CA LYS A 329 20.68 -8.47 -21.39
C LYS A 329 20.55 -9.84 -20.73
N MET A 330 19.60 -9.97 -19.79
CA MET A 330 19.36 -11.21 -19.04
C MET A 330 17.88 -11.46 -18.87
N VAL A 331 17.50 -12.74 -18.78
CA VAL A 331 16.14 -13.18 -18.45
C VAL A 331 16.22 -14.16 -17.29
N SER A 332 15.24 -14.14 -16.41
CA SER A 332 15.13 -15.11 -15.30
C SER A 332 15.06 -16.54 -15.85
N SER A 333 15.78 -17.47 -15.21
CA SER A 333 15.76 -18.88 -15.56
C SER A 333 15.49 -19.74 -14.32
N ASN A 334 15.17 -21.02 -14.51
CA ASN A 334 14.96 -21.96 -13.38
C ASN A 334 16.19 -22.12 -12.48
N SER A 335 17.39 -22.00 -13.06
CA SER A 335 18.67 -22.12 -12.34
C SER A 335 19.10 -20.81 -11.66
N LYS A 336 18.59 -19.66 -12.11
CA LYS A 336 18.93 -18.35 -11.56
C LYS A 336 17.73 -17.41 -11.58
N LYS A 337 17.06 -17.32 -10.43
CA LYS A 337 15.93 -16.40 -10.25
C LYS A 337 16.45 -14.98 -10.09
N ILE A 338 16.39 -14.19 -11.16
CA ILE A 338 16.71 -12.77 -11.15
C ILE A 338 15.45 -11.96 -11.43
N LEU A 339 15.34 -10.79 -10.82
CA LEU A 339 14.26 -9.83 -11.08
C LEU A 339 14.83 -8.45 -11.36
N PRO A 340 14.36 -7.75 -12.38
CA PRO A 340 14.67 -6.34 -12.55
C PRO A 340 14.14 -5.55 -11.35
N LEU A 341 14.81 -4.46 -11.04
CA LEU A 341 14.50 -3.57 -9.93
C LEU A 341 14.47 -2.13 -10.41
N VAL A 342 13.44 -1.43 -9.99
CA VAL A 342 13.32 0.03 -10.15
C VAL A 342 13.74 0.70 -8.85
N GLN A 343 14.61 1.69 -8.93
CA GLN A 343 14.99 2.50 -7.79
C GLN A 343 13.79 3.37 -7.33
N LEU A 344 13.47 3.30 -6.06
CA LEU A 344 12.60 4.29 -5.41
C LEU A 344 13.45 5.53 -5.10
N VAL A 345 13.04 6.68 -5.60
CA VAL A 345 13.82 7.90 -5.44
C VAL A 345 13.96 8.29 -3.97
N GLY A 346 15.17 8.54 -3.56
CA GLY A 346 15.57 9.01 -2.24
C GLY A 346 16.95 9.66 -2.38
N TYR A 347 17.57 10.10 -1.29
CA TYR A 347 18.87 10.77 -1.37
C TYR A 347 20.03 9.83 -1.79
N THR A 348 19.80 8.50 -1.76
CA THR A 348 20.77 7.50 -2.27
C THR A 348 20.49 7.08 -3.70
N PHE A 349 19.48 7.65 -4.37
CA PHE A 349 19.21 7.37 -5.79
C PHE A 349 20.45 7.68 -6.62
N ARG A 350 20.81 6.75 -7.52
CA ARG A 350 21.94 6.90 -8.43
C ARG A 350 21.46 6.89 -9.88
N GLU A 351 21.77 7.94 -10.57
CA GLU A 351 21.54 8.03 -12.01
C GLU A 351 22.26 6.90 -12.74
N GLY A 352 21.70 6.47 -13.84
CA GLY A 352 22.21 5.36 -14.62
C GLY A 352 21.64 5.32 -16.03
N ILE A 353 22.19 4.42 -16.83
CA ILE A 353 21.81 4.22 -18.24
C ILE A 353 20.70 3.16 -18.40
N GLY A 354 20.26 2.54 -17.31
CA GLY A 354 19.18 1.56 -17.35
C GLY A 354 17.85 2.19 -17.77
N ARG A 355 16.98 1.39 -18.39
CA ARG A 355 15.70 1.85 -18.96
C ARG A 355 14.83 2.57 -17.94
N PHE A 356 14.73 2.03 -16.74
CA PHE A 356 13.93 2.62 -15.66
C PHE A 356 14.63 3.84 -15.04
N ASP A 357 15.96 3.85 -14.99
CA ASP A 357 16.71 5.00 -14.46
C ASP A 357 16.52 6.22 -15.36
N GLN A 358 16.58 6.05 -16.69
CA GLN A 358 16.35 7.13 -17.66
C GLN A 358 14.94 7.72 -17.53
N ILE A 359 13.91 6.86 -17.45
CA ILE A 359 12.53 7.34 -17.23
C ILE A 359 12.45 8.10 -15.90
N THR A 360 13.11 7.59 -14.84
CA THR A 360 13.09 8.24 -13.53
C THR A 360 13.73 9.63 -13.59
N GLN A 361 14.85 9.76 -14.28
CA GLN A 361 15.54 11.06 -14.46
C GLN A 361 14.64 12.07 -15.17
N ASN A 362 14.01 11.68 -16.28
CA ASN A 362 13.07 12.54 -17.00
C ASN A 362 11.89 12.99 -16.09
N ILE A 363 11.35 12.09 -15.26
CA ILE A 363 10.28 12.44 -14.34
C ILE A 363 10.77 13.40 -13.23
N LEU A 364 12.01 13.23 -12.74
CA LEU A 364 12.58 14.16 -11.76
C LEU A 364 12.76 15.55 -12.35
N GLU A 365 13.16 15.66 -13.61
CA GLU A 365 13.24 16.94 -14.35
C GLU A 365 11.85 17.56 -14.52
N GLU A 366 10.85 16.80 -14.98
CA GLU A 366 9.45 17.28 -15.09
C GLU A 366 8.87 17.74 -13.73
N GLU A 367 9.23 17.08 -12.65
CA GLU A 367 8.83 17.43 -11.28
C GLU A 367 9.66 18.59 -10.69
N GLU A 368 10.73 19.05 -11.40
CA GLU A 368 11.70 20.06 -10.94
C GLU A 368 12.28 19.72 -9.55
N ILE A 369 12.71 18.47 -9.39
CA ILE A 369 13.34 17.97 -8.15
C ILE A 369 14.63 17.22 -8.45
N SER A 370 15.53 17.24 -7.49
CA SER A 370 16.69 16.35 -7.48
C SER A 370 16.61 15.37 -6.31
N GLN A 371 17.29 14.23 -6.43
CA GLN A 371 17.39 13.24 -5.35
C GLN A 371 17.93 13.84 -4.04
N LYS A 372 18.78 14.88 -4.11
CA LYS A 372 19.33 15.56 -2.91
C LYS A 372 18.24 16.15 -2.01
N LEU A 373 17.09 16.55 -2.57
CA LEU A 373 15.96 17.12 -1.81
C LEU A 373 15.32 16.11 -0.86
N PHE A 374 15.52 14.79 -1.07
CA PHE A 374 15.07 13.76 -0.15
C PHE A 374 15.91 13.66 1.14
N TYR A 375 17.06 14.31 1.19
CA TYR A 375 17.79 14.58 2.43
C TYR A 375 17.31 15.91 3.02
N ASN A 376 16.53 15.86 4.10
CA ASN A 376 15.89 17.03 4.67
C ASN A 376 16.69 17.55 5.88
N ASN A 377 17.49 18.59 5.69
CA ASN A 377 18.29 19.20 6.75
C ASN A 377 17.46 19.97 7.81
N GLN A 378 16.27 20.47 7.45
CA GLN A 378 15.38 21.19 8.37
C GLN A 378 14.49 20.24 9.20
N MET A 379 14.18 19.07 8.65
CA MET A 379 13.43 17.99 9.29
C MET A 379 14.17 16.66 9.02
N SER A 380 15.37 16.50 9.61
CA SER A 380 16.26 15.37 9.33
C SER A 380 15.60 14.00 9.57
N GLU A 381 14.65 13.97 10.51
CA GLU A 381 13.82 12.80 10.79
C GLU A 381 12.95 12.35 9.61
N LEU A 382 12.81 13.18 8.58
CA LEU A 382 12.06 12.91 7.35
C LEU A 382 12.94 12.64 6.15
N SER A 383 14.26 12.56 6.32
CA SER A 383 15.15 12.15 5.24
C SER A 383 14.85 10.71 4.81
N MET A 384 14.82 10.47 3.49
CA MET A 384 14.44 9.17 2.93
C MET A 384 15.52 8.68 1.97
N GLU A 385 16.08 7.51 2.27
CA GLU A 385 17.13 6.88 1.46
C GLU A 385 16.64 6.43 0.09
N GLY A 386 15.38 6.04 0.00
CA GLY A 386 14.86 5.34 -1.16
C GLY A 386 14.86 3.83 -0.95
N GLY A 387 15.06 3.09 -2.03
CA GLY A 387 15.07 1.63 -2.00
C GLY A 387 14.85 1.03 -3.38
N PHE A 388 14.35 -0.21 -3.42
CA PHE A 388 14.09 -0.92 -4.67
C PHE A 388 12.73 -1.59 -4.66
N ARG A 389 12.11 -1.68 -5.84
CA ARG A 389 10.84 -2.36 -6.05
C ARG A 389 10.86 -3.11 -7.38
N THR A 390 10.26 -4.30 -7.40
CA THR A 390 10.11 -5.08 -8.63
C THR A 390 9.10 -4.45 -9.57
N PRO A 391 9.40 -4.31 -10.87
CA PRO A 391 8.46 -3.79 -11.87
C PRO A 391 7.20 -4.64 -12.00
N PRO A 392 7.28 -6.01 -12.19
CA PRO A 392 6.07 -6.81 -12.39
C PRO A 392 5.31 -7.06 -11.08
N LEU A 393 3.99 -7.09 -11.18
CA LEU A 393 3.11 -7.62 -10.14
C LEU A 393 3.14 -9.15 -10.21
N LEU A 394 3.91 -9.77 -9.33
CA LEU A 394 4.04 -11.22 -9.26
C LEU A 394 2.86 -11.81 -8.51
N ILE A 395 2.03 -12.58 -9.22
CA ILE A 395 0.83 -13.22 -8.70
C ILE A 395 1.05 -14.72 -8.73
N ASN A 396 0.80 -15.39 -7.61
CA ASN A 396 0.90 -16.84 -7.53
C ASN A 396 -0.45 -17.42 -7.12
N ASP A 397 -0.64 -18.71 -7.45
CA ASP A 397 -1.79 -19.53 -7.04
C ASP A 397 -3.14 -18.85 -7.39
N LEU A 398 -3.23 -18.24 -8.59
CA LEU A 398 -4.46 -17.57 -9.02
C LEU A 398 -5.53 -18.57 -9.44
N GLU A 399 -6.56 -18.63 -8.62
CA GLU A 399 -7.81 -19.34 -8.89
C GLU A 399 -8.94 -18.33 -9.07
N ILE A 400 -9.78 -18.54 -10.08
CA ILE A 400 -10.95 -17.73 -10.35
C ILE A 400 -12.12 -18.66 -10.60
N GLN A 401 -13.17 -18.52 -9.79
CA GLN A 401 -14.36 -19.36 -9.84
C GLN A 401 -15.62 -18.49 -9.92
N THR A 402 -16.55 -18.85 -10.80
CA THR A 402 -17.87 -18.23 -10.85
C THR A 402 -18.80 -18.98 -9.89
N ASP A 403 -19.63 -18.27 -9.15
CA ASP A 403 -20.63 -18.89 -8.29
C ASP A 403 -21.61 -19.74 -9.09
N MET A 404 -21.96 -20.92 -8.58
CA MET A 404 -22.84 -21.85 -9.28
C MET A 404 -24.28 -21.34 -9.36
N ASN A 405 -24.74 -20.64 -8.30
CA ASN A 405 -26.12 -20.20 -8.16
C ASN A 405 -26.33 -18.77 -8.69
N ASP A 406 -25.30 -17.91 -8.61
CA ASP A 406 -25.36 -16.51 -9.03
C ASP A 406 -24.18 -16.16 -9.96
N LYS A 407 -24.43 -16.16 -11.25
CA LYS A 407 -23.41 -15.86 -12.27
C LYS A 407 -22.85 -14.42 -12.22
N SER A 408 -23.49 -13.54 -11.45
CA SER A 408 -22.97 -12.18 -11.18
C SER A 408 -21.92 -12.14 -10.08
N ILE A 409 -21.54 -13.30 -9.51
CA ILE A 409 -20.56 -13.42 -8.43
C ILE A 409 -19.34 -14.19 -8.91
N ILE A 410 -18.15 -13.65 -8.64
CA ILE A 410 -16.87 -14.30 -8.88
C ILE A 410 -16.06 -14.32 -7.60
N PHE A 411 -15.44 -15.47 -7.33
CA PHE A 411 -14.46 -15.65 -6.28
C PHE A 411 -13.05 -15.71 -6.87
N LEU A 412 -12.14 -14.96 -6.26
CA LEU A 412 -10.71 -15.00 -6.58
C LEU A 412 -9.93 -15.45 -5.35
N GLN A 413 -8.99 -16.36 -5.56
CA GLN A 413 -7.96 -16.69 -4.59
C GLN A 413 -6.59 -16.50 -5.25
N PHE A 414 -5.66 -15.84 -4.58
CA PHE A 414 -4.29 -15.64 -5.07
C PHE A 414 -3.36 -15.19 -3.96
N THR A 415 -2.06 -15.26 -4.23
CA THR A 415 -1.04 -14.76 -3.31
C THR A 415 -0.21 -13.65 -3.97
N LEU A 416 0.15 -12.64 -3.16
CA LEU A 416 1.05 -11.56 -3.57
C LEU A 416 2.22 -11.46 -2.59
N GLN A 417 3.37 -11.06 -3.11
CA GLN A 417 4.51 -10.71 -2.28
C GLN A 417 4.22 -9.47 -1.41
N LYS A 418 4.97 -9.36 -0.30
CA LYS A 418 4.89 -8.17 0.57
C LYS A 418 5.09 -6.88 -0.22
N GLY A 419 4.23 -5.89 0.04
CA GLY A 419 4.29 -4.58 -0.61
C GLY A 419 3.54 -4.47 -1.93
N SER A 420 2.98 -5.57 -2.47
CA SER A 420 2.09 -5.56 -3.63
C SER A 420 0.62 -5.35 -3.21
N TYR A 421 -0.18 -4.84 -4.12
CA TYR A 421 -1.56 -4.43 -3.85
C TYR A 421 -2.55 -5.27 -4.66
N ALA A 422 -3.46 -5.98 -3.98
CA ALA A 422 -4.52 -6.75 -4.62
C ALA A 422 -5.44 -5.87 -5.49
N THR A 423 -5.64 -4.62 -5.07
CA THR A 423 -6.45 -3.65 -5.82
C THR A 423 -5.90 -3.35 -7.21
N ILE A 424 -4.59 -3.54 -7.46
CA ILE A 424 -4.02 -3.37 -8.80
C ILE A 424 -4.45 -4.51 -9.74
N LEU A 425 -4.42 -5.77 -9.28
CA LEU A 425 -4.97 -6.89 -10.06
C LEU A 425 -6.48 -6.71 -10.30
N LEU A 426 -7.22 -6.34 -9.27
CA LEU A 426 -8.67 -6.14 -9.35
C LEU A 426 -9.04 -4.98 -10.28
N ARG A 427 -8.24 -3.93 -10.29
CA ARG A 427 -8.37 -2.81 -11.22
C ARG A 427 -8.32 -3.26 -12.67
N GLU A 428 -7.34 -4.10 -13.01
CA GLU A 428 -7.22 -4.65 -14.37
C GLU A 428 -8.40 -5.55 -14.73
N LEU A 429 -8.85 -6.41 -13.84
CA LEU A 429 -9.97 -7.34 -14.08
C LEU A 429 -11.32 -6.63 -14.16
N ILE A 430 -11.60 -5.74 -13.22
CA ILE A 430 -12.92 -5.10 -13.08
C ILE A 430 -13.07 -3.92 -14.03
N LYS A 431 -12.03 -3.11 -14.21
CA LYS A 431 -12.04 -1.82 -14.93
C LYS A 431 -13.25 -0.98 -14.55
N PRO A 432 -13.37 -0.59 -13.26
CA PRO A 432 -14.56 0.07 -12.76
C PRO A 432 -14.75 1.44 -13.39
N SER A 433 -15.98 1.79 -13.69
CA SER A 433 -16.31 3.14 -14.17
C SER A 433 -16.21 4.20 -13.08
N ASP A 434 -16.44 3.82 -11.83
CA ASP A 434 -16.23 4.63 -10.63
C ASP A 434 -15.54 3.77 -9.57
N PRO A 435 -14.23 4.00 -9.28
CA PRO A 435 -13.47 3.19 -8.34
C PRO A 435 -14.02 3.23 -6.91
N ILE A 436 -14.52 4.38 -6.46
CA ILE A 436 -15.05 4.55 -5.10
C ILE A 436 -16.32 3.72 -4.94
N VAL A 437 -17.22 3.78 -5.92
CA VAL A 437 -18.47 2.96 -5.92
C VAL A 437 -18.14 1.48 -6.02
N ALA A 438 -17.10 1.12 -6.76
CA ALA A 438 -16.65 -0.27 -6.90
C ALA A 438 -15.87 -0.81 -5.68
N GLY A 439 -15.56 0.04 -4.66
CA GLY A 439 -14.95 -0.38 -3.39
C GLY A 439 -13.42 -0.33 -3.36
N PHE A 440 -12.78 0.44 -4.23
CA PHE A 440 -11.32 0.62 -4.32
C PHE A 440 -10.78 1.62 -3.31
#